data_bd619317016dbdb6771cf32eff866545
#
_entry.id   bd619317016dbdb6771cf32eff866545
#
_cell.length_a   1.000
_cell.length_b   1.000
_cell.length_c   1.000
_cell.angle_alpha   90.00
_cell.angle_beta   90.00
_cell.angle_gamma   90.00
#
_symmetry.space_group_name_H-M   'P 1'
#
loop_
_entity.id
_entity.type
_entity.pdbx_description
1 polymer ?
#
loop_
_entity_poly.entity_id
_entity_poly.type
_entity_poly.pdbx_seq_one_letter_code
_entity_poly.pdbx_strand_id
1 'polypeptide(L)'
;MSKLSETSENPAALEMAGPAAPAFAEFSQEQRRTLLGIAHEAVLSVVEHRPFAQAPPLLPGLSEPRGVFTTLYLPSDPPGDLVGDFRRDLNREPHRELRGCVGYAVPIAPLYRAVAETARAAAFEDSRFLPVTRDEALNLEVSLSVLSLLFPIRPEAVEVGRHGLIVSKGARRGLLLPQVPVEHGWDRETFLEQTCRKAGLPLDAWRKAATIEAFTAEVFGDSDLEVAC
;
A
#
# COMPACT_ATOMS: atom_id res chain seq x y z
N MET A 1 21.39 27.14 -46.03
CA MET A 1 22.22 27.07 -44.82
C MET A 1 21.42 27.73 -43.69
N SER A 2 20.76 26.96 -42.88
CA SER A 2 20.12 27.45 -41.66
C SER A 2 20.13 26.32 -40.63
N LYS A 3 20.76 26.59 -39.51
CA LYS A 3 21.02 25.68 -38.41
C LYS A 3 19.74 25.44 -37.63
N LEU A 4 19.39 24.18 -37.46
CA LEU A 4 18.44 23.67 -36.45
C LEU A 4 19.13 23.75 -35.11
N SER A 5 18.52 24.43 -34.14
CA SER A 5 18.88 24.42 -32.73
C SER A 5 17.98 23.37 -32.05
N GLU A 6 18.60 22.27 -31.64
CA GLU A 6 18.00 21.29 -30.75
C GLU A 6 17.94 21.88 -29.34
N THR A 7 16.75 22.06 -28.83
CA THR A 7 16.50 22.29 -27.41
C THR A 7 16.33 20.94 -26.75
N SER A 8 17.33 20.56 -25.98
CA SER A 8 17.31 19.41 -25.05
C SER A 8 16.33 19.70 -23.91
N GLU A 9 15.19 19.06 -23.92
CA GLU A 9 14.31 19.00 -22.75
C GLU A 9 14.83 17.94 -21.79
N ASN A 10 15.13 18.37 -20.59
CA ASN A 10 15.59 17.57 -19.48
C ASN A 10 14.37 16.91 -18.78
N PRO A 11 14.25 15.57 -18.70
CA PRO A 11 13.15 14.91 -17.99
C PRO A 11 13.56 14.64 -16.53
N ALA A 12 13.61 15.69 -15.72
CA ALA A 12 13.83 15.52 -14.29
C ALA A 12 12.95 16.51 -13.53
N ALA A 13 11.71 16.11 -13.24
CA ALA A 13 10.91 16.54 -12.08
C ALA A 13 9.55 15.86 -12.14
N LEU A 14 9.47 14.55 -11.92
CA LEU A 14 8.24 13.94 -11.46
C LEU A 14 8.27 14.02 -9.94
N GLU A 15 7.83 15.16 -9.44
CA GLU A 15 7.60 15.41 -8.03
C GLU A 15 6.51 14.43 -7.55
N MET A 16 6.93 13.44 -6.78
CA MET A 16 6.06 12.45 -6.15
C MET A 16 5.20 13.17 -5.11
N ALA A 17 4.07 13.67 -5.53
CA ALA A 17 3.01 14.07 -4.59
C ALA A 17 2.58 12.80 -3.85
N GLY A 18 2.89 12.72 -2.58
CA GLY A 18 2.42 11.65 -1.70
C GLY A 18 0.90 11.56 -1.75
N PRO A 19 0.31 10.38 -1.52
CA PRO A 19 -1.13 10.21 -1.59
C PRO A 19 -1.82 11.16 -0.61
N ALA A 20 -2.73 11.98 -1.12
CA ALA A 20 -3.58 12.83 -0.29
C ALA A 20 -4.30 11.94 0.74
N ALA A 21 -4.17 12.29 2.02
CA ALA A 21 -4.82 11.57 3.11
C ALA A 21 -6.32 11.42 2.81
N PRO A 22 -6.94 10.26 3.08
CA PRO A 22 -8.36 10.07 2.87
C PRO A 22 -9.15 11.07 3.71
N ALA A 23 -10.21 11.62 3.15
CA ALA A 23 -11.02 12.66 3.78
C ALA A 23 -11.69 12.21 5.09
N PHE A 24 -11.71 10.92 5.39
CA PHE A 24 -12.21 10.34 6.64
C PHE A 24 -11.36 9.11 7.01
N ALA A 25 -10.71 9.17 8.18
CA ALA A 25 -10.04 8.02 8.77
C ALA A 25 -11.11 7.03 9.26
N GLU A 26 -11.08 5.78 8.74
CA GLU A 26 -11.97 4.71 9.18
C GLU A 26 -11.53 4.14 10.53
N PHE A 27 -10.21 4.11 10.78
CA PHE A 27 -9.62 3.57 12.01
C PHE A 27 -9.18 4.66 12.97
N SER A 28 -9.57 4.52 14.24
CA SER A 28 -9.07 5.38 15.32
C SER A 28 -7.56 5.17 15.54
N GLN A 29 -6.90 6.12 16.21
CA GLN A 29 -5.48 5.98 16.54
C GLN A 29 -5.17 4.73 17.38
N GLU A 30 -6.08 4.35 18.28
CA GLU A 30 -5.94 3.14 19.10
C GLU A 30 -6.00 1.87 18.24
N GLN A 31 -6.94 1.83 17.29
CA GLN A 31 -7.04 0.71 16.33
C GLN A 31 -5.79 0.61 15.45
N ARG A 32 -5.28 1.73 14.93
CA ARG A 32 -4.05 1.77 14.12
C ARG A 32 -2.85 1.28 14.94
N ARG A 33 -2.65 1.77 16.17
CA ARG A 33 -1.59 1.29 17.06
C ARG A 33 -1.69 -0.21 17.33
N THR A 34 -2.89 -0.72 17.56
CA THR A 34 -3.12 -2.14 17.78
C THR A 34 -2.72 -2.97 16.56
N LEU A 35 -3.12 -2.56 15.35
CA LEU A 35 -2.79 -3.27 14.13
C LEU A 35 -1.28 -3.24 13.82
N LEU A 36 -0.63 -2.08 13.98
CA LEU A 36 0.82 -1.95 13.82
C LEU A 36 1.57 -2.80 14.86
N GLY A 37 1.14 -2.77 16.12
CA GLY A 37 1.71 -3.63 17.16
C GLY A 37 1.58 -5.12 16.85
N ILE A 38 0.45 -5.55 16.26
CA ILE A 38 0.26 -6.93 15.79
C ILE A 38 1.26 -7.28 14.68
N ALA A 39 1.49 -6.37 13.72
CA ALA A 39 2.43 -6.60 12.63
C ALA A 39 3.86 -6.77 13.15
N HIS A 40 4.31 -5.86 14.02
CA HIS A 40 5.64 -5.94 14.65
C HIS A 40 5.81 -7.23 15.46
N GLU A 41 4.83 -7.54 16.32
CA GLU A 41 4.87 -8.73 17.16
C GLU A 41 4.89 -10.02 16.32
N ALA A 42 4.16 -10.06 15.23
CA ALA A 42 4.15 -11.19 14.31
C ALA A 42 5.53 -11.45 13.68
N VAL A 43 6.26 -10.39 13.29
CA VAL A 43 7.63 -10.51 12.77
C VAL A 43 8.62 -10.89 13.86
N LEU A 44 8.60 -10.18 15.00
CA LEU A 44 9.50 -10.42 16.12
C LEU A 44 9.40 -11.85 16.67
N SER A 45 8.17 -12.39 16.75
CA SER A 45 7.97 -13.76 17.24
C SER A 45 8.71 -14.81 16.42
N VAL A 46 8.87 -14.60 15.10
CA VAL A 46 9.59 -15.52 14.22
C VAL A 46 11.09 -15.45 14.46
N VAL A 47 11.68 -14.25 14.46
CA VAL A 47 13.13 -14.07 14.65
C VAL A 47 13.60 -14.43 16.08
N GLU A 48 12.69 -14.37 17.04
CA GLU A 48 12.97 -14.76 18.43
C GLU A 48 12.60 -16.21 18.75
N HIS A 49 12.11 -16.97 17.74
CA HIS A 49 11.71 -18.37 17.89
C HIS A 49 10.72 -18.62 19.04
N ARG A 50 9.77 -17.69 19.25
CA ARG A 50 8.75 -17.78 20.28
C ARG A 50 7.34 -17.95 19.70
N PRO A 51 6.42 -18.54 20.45
CA PRO A 51 5.04 -18.65 19.99
C PRO A 51 4.43 -17.28 19.77
N PHE A 52 3.71 -17.12 18.64
CA PHE A 52 2.86 -15.98 18.40
C PHE A 52 1.43 -16.33 18.83
N ALA A 53 1.05 -15.88 20.02
CA ALA A 53 -0.30 -16.05 20.53
C ALA A 53 -1.12 -14.79 20.25
N GLN A 54 -2.01 -14.87 19.29
CA GLN A 54 -2.89 -13.77 18.92
C GLN A 54 -4.30 -14.01 19.40
N ALA A 55 -4.71 -13.30 20.47
CA ALA A 55 -6.09 -13.20 20.87
C ALA A 55 -6.82 -12.16 19.99
N PRO A 56 -8.12 -12.36 19.69
CA PRO A 56 -8.89 -11.33 19.03
C PRO A 56 -8.87 -10.03 19.83
N PRO A 57 -8.54 -8.88 19.20
CA PRO A 57 -8.60 -7.59 19.89
C PRO A 57 -10.04 -7.24 20.27
N LEU A 58 -10.22 -6.60 21.42
CA LEU A 58 -11.53 -6.16 21.89
C LEU A 58 -12.07 -4.92 21.14
N LEU A 59 -11.25 -4.30 20.31
CA LEU A 59 -11.64 -3.11 19.55
C LEU A 59 -12.58 -3.48 18.39
N PRO A 60 -13.68 -2.75 18.20
CA PRO A 60 -14.61 -2.97 17.09
C PRO A 60 -13.92 -2.92 15.72
N GLY A 61 -14.45 -3.63 14.74
CA GLY A 61 -13.96 -3.60 13.34
C GLY A 61 -12.70 -4.40 13.07
N LEU A 62 -11.83 -4.64 14.07
CA LEU A 62 -10.57 -5.36 13.84
C LEU A 62 -10.76 -6.87 13.62
N SER A 63 -11.92 -7.41 14.00
CA SER A 63 -12.31 -8.80 13.72
C SER A 63 -13.10 -8.97 12.42
N GLU A 64 -13.42 -7.88 11.74
CA GLU A 64 -14.08 -7.95 10.44
C GLU A 64 -13.09 -8.41 9.36
N PRO A 65 -13.50 -9.25 8.41
CA PRO A 65 -12.66 -9.60 7.28
C PRO A 65 -12.40 -8.38 6.38
N ARG A 66 -11.13 -8.08 6.12
CA ARG A 66 -10.69 -7.00 5.23
C ARG A 66 -9.51 -7.45 4.37
N GLY A 67 -9.39 -6.87 3.19
CA GLY A 67 -8.15 -6.89 2.45
C GLY A 67 -7.11 -6.01 3.13
N VAL A 68 -5.86 -6.43 3.15
CA VAL A 68 -4.76 -5.63 3.73
C VAL A 68 -3.45 -5.95 3.03
N PHE A 69 -2.61 -4.93 2.86
CA PHE A 69 -1.21 -5.06 2.46
C PHE A 69 -0.35 -4.54 3.59
N THR A 70 0.69 -5.30 3.92
CA THR A 70 1.73 -4.89 4.85
C THR A 70 3.00 -4.61 4.07
N THR A 71 3.52 -3.41 4.22
CA THR A 71 4.80 -2.98 3.65
C THR A 71 5.78 -2.74 4.79
N LEU A 72 6.96 -3.29 4.65
CA LEU A 72 8.06 -3.16 5.61
C LEU A 72 9.15 -2.29 5.00
N TYR A 73 9.65 -1.36 5.79
CA TYR A 73 10.77 -0.50 5.44
C TYR A 73 11.87 -0.60 6.49
N LEU A 74 13.10 -0.34 6.07
CA LEU A 74 14.21 -0.06 6.97
C LEU A 74 14.59 1.42 6.85
N PRO A 75 14.85 2.10 7.97
CA PRO A 75 15.48 3.41 7.93
C PRO A 75 16.81 3.29 7.15
N SER A 76 17.01 4.12 6.15
CA SER A 76 18.27 4.19 5.43
C SER A 76 18.92 5.54 5.67
N ASP A 77 20.23 5.54 5.90
CA ASP A 77 21.00 6.78 5.85
C ASP A 77 20.90 7.34 4.42
N PRO A 78 20.75 8.66 4.25
CA PRO A 78 20.79 9.25 2.92
C PRO A 78 22.11 8.85 2.26
N PRO A 79 22.13 8.50 0.95
CA PRO A 79 23.35 8.18 0.25
C PRO A 79 24.35 9.31 0.48
N GLY A 80 25.49 8.95 1.10
CA GLY A 80 26.43 9.89 1.68
C GLY A 80 26.88 10.96 0.72
N ASP A 81 26.42 12.16 0.92
CA ASP A 81 27.16 13.35 0.53
C ASP A 81 28.17 13.65 1.62
N LEU A 82 29.41 13.46 1.22
CA LEU A 82 30.60 13.70 2.01
C LEU A 82 30.53 15.06 2.72
N VAL A 83 30.63 15.00 4.02
CA VAL A 83 31.22 16.03 4.88
C VAL A 83 30.95 17.50 4.47
N GLY A 84 29.98 18.11 5.15
CA GLY A 84 29.97 19.55 5.29
C GLY A 84 28.73 20.30 4.85
N ASP A 85 27.60 20.09 5.51
CA ASP A 85 26.76 21.23 5.92
C ASP A 85 25.77 20.82 7.01
N PHE A 86 25.91 21.40 8.19
CA PHE A 86 25.07 21.20 9.39
C PHE A 86 23.73 21.93 9.26
N ARG A 87 23.06 21.84 8.11
CA ARG A 87 21.67 22.21 7.99
C ARG A 87 20.84 20.93 7.84
N ARG A 88 20.38 20.39 8.97
CA ARG A 88 19.24 19.48 8.99
C ARG A 88 18.09 20.20 8.30
N ASP A 89 17.83 19.81 7.08
CA ASP A 89 16.62 20.20 6.37
C ASP A 89 15.44 19.50 7.09
N LEU A 90 14.78 20.22 7.98
CA LEU A 90 13.68 19.70 8.82
C LEU A 90 12.44 19.28 7.99
N ASN A 91 12.48 19.46 6.68
CA ASN A 91 11.42 19.10 5.74
C ASN A 91 11.74 17.88 4.87
N ARG A 92 12.84 17.17 5.13
CA ARG A 92 13.19 16.00 4.32
C ARG A 92 12.46 14.78 4.90
N GLU A 93 11.64 14.13 4.08
CA GLU A 93 11.09 12.81 4.39
C GLU A 93 12.22 11.85 4.77
N PRO A 94 12.09 11.06 5.84
CA PRO A 94 13.11 10.09 6.23
C PRO A 94 13.33 9.11 5.06
N HIS A 95 14.58 8.98 4.62
CA HIS A 95 14.95 7.97 3.64
C HIS A 95 14.70 6.59 4.23
N ARG A 96 13.82 5.84 3.58
CA ARG A 96 13.48 4.47 3.98
C ARG A 96 13.58 3.55 2.78
N GLU A 97 14.16 2.38 2.97
CA GLU A 97 14.32 1.36 1.95
C GLU A 97 13.23 0.30 2.07
N LEU A 98 12.59 -0.05 0.95
CA LEU A 98 11.62 -1.13 0.91
C LEU A 98 12.29 -2.45 1.30
N ARG A 99 11.70 -3.17 2.29
CA ARG A 99 12.23 -4.42 2.81
C ARG A 99 11.30 -5.62 2.57
N GLY A 100 10.06 -5.39 2.23
CA GLY A 100 9.08 -6.39 1.84
C GLY A 100 7.68 -5.80 1.72
N CYS A 101 6.84 -6.43 0.89
CA CYS A 101 5.44 -6.02 0.74
C CYS A 101 4.61 -7.22 0.28
N VAL A 102 3.69 -7.67 1.14
CA VAL A 102 2.74 -8.75 0.84
C VAL A 102 1.35 -8.38 1.34
N GLY A 103 0.32 -8.84 0.65
CA GLY A 103 -1.04 -8.56 1.07
C GLY A 103 -2.10 -9.43 0.42
N TYR A 104 -3.30 -9.30 0.97
CA TYR A 104 -4.52 -9.91 0.46
C TYR A 104 -5.46 -8.83 -0.05
N ALA A 105 -5.75 -8.87 -1.34
CA ALA A 105 -6.70 -7.94 -1.96
C ALA A 105 -8.17 -8.30 -1.70
N VAL A 106 -8.43 -9.50 -1.19
CA VAL A 106 -9.77 -10.01 -0.83
C VAL A 106 -9.82 -10.32 0.66
N PRO A 107 -10.94 -10.05 1.33
CA PRO A 107 -11.09 -10.33 2.76
C PRO A 107 -11.21 -11.85 2.99
N ILE A 108 -10.10 -12.52 3.31
CA ILE A 108 -10.02 -13.97 3.53
C ILE A 108 -9.98 -14.35 5.00
N ALA A 109 -9.64 -13.40 5.87
CA ALA A 109 -9.51 -13.60 7.32
C ALA A 109 -9.91 -12.32 8.06
N PRO A 110 -10.19 -12.38 9.37
CA PRO A 110 -10.31 -11.21 10.22
C PRO A 110 -9.08 -10.28 10.07
N LEU A 111 -9.30 -8.96 10.05
CA LEU A 111 -8.25 -7.98 9.77
C LEU A 111 -6.99 -8.17 10.63
N TYR A 112 -7.16 -8.34 11.94
CA TYR A 112 -6.05 -8.56 12.86
C TYR A 112 -5.20 -9.79 12.51
N ARG A 113 -5.82 -10.87 12.02
CA ARG A 113 -5.10 -12.07 11.55
C ARG A 113 -4.42 -11.82 10.21
N ALA A 114 -5.14 -11.21 9.28
CA ALA A 114 -4.59 -10.88 7.96
C ALA A 114 -3.35 -9.98 8.08
N VAL A 115 -3.36 -9.00 9.01
CA VAL A 115 -2.19 -8.17 9.31
C VAL A 115 -1.02 -9.01 9.82
N ALA A 116 -1.23 -9.92 10.76
CA ALA A 116 -0.16 -10.78 11.27
C ALA A 116 0.43 -11.69 10.18
N GLU A 117 -0.45 -12.29 9.36
CA GLU A 117 -0.04 -13.19 8.27
C GLU A 117 0.72 -12.43 7.18
N THR A 118 0.22 -11.28 6.75
CA THR A 118 0.87 -10.46 5.70
C THR A 118 2.18 -9.83 6.18
N ALA A 119 2.29 -9.45 7.46
CA ALA A 119 3.54 -8.97 8.04
C ALA A 119 4.62 -10.06 8.03
N ARG A 120 4.28 -11.27 8.43
CA ARG A 120 5.21 -12.42 8.38
C ARG A 120 5.58 -12.76 6.94
N ALA A 121 4.62 -12.81 6.03
CA ALA A 121 4.87 -13.08 4.63
C ALA A 121 5.76 -11.99 4.00
N ALA A 122 5.54 -10.71 4.32
CA ALA A 122 6.40 -9.61 3.87
C ALA A 122 7.83 -9.72 4.38
N ALA A 123 8.00 -10.20 5.62
CA ALA A 123 9.32 -10.33 6.25
C ALA A 123 10.10 -11.57 5.79
N PHE A 124 9.43 -12.68 5.46
CA PHE A 124 10.08 -13.98 5.29
C PHE A 124 9.76 -14.70 3.97
N GLU A 125 8.72 -14.29 3.25
CA GLU A 125 8.23 -15.00 2.06
C GLU A 125 8.20 -14.12 0.80
N ASP A 126 8.53 -12.83 0.90
CA ASP A 126 8.69 -11.96 -0.26
C ASP A 126 9.98 -12.30 -0.99
N SER A 127 9.85 -13.01 -2.12
CA SER A 127 10.98 -13.56 -2.87
C SER A 127 11.96 -12.53 -3.46
N ARG A 128 11.62 -11.25 -3.38
CA ARG A 128 12.52 -10.15 -3.81
C ARG A 128 13.62 -9.85 -2.79
N PHE A 129 13.45 -10.32 -1.56
CA PHE A 129 14.32 -10.01 -0.42
C PHE A 129 14.74 -11.28 0.31
N LEU A 130 15.86 -11.23 1.02
CA LEU A 130 16.24 -12.27 1.97
C LEU A 130 15.32 -12.18 3.20
N PRO A 131 15.14 -13.27 3.97
CA PRO A 131 14.40 -13.21 5.23
C PRO A 131 14.95 -12.13 6.18
N VAL A 132 14.04 -11.43 6.85
CA VAL A 132 14.39 -10.38 7.82
C VAL A 132 15.20 -10.97 8.98
N THR A 133 16.31 -10.33 9.31
CA THR A 133 17.15 -10.68 10.47
C THR A 133 16.57 -10.10 11.77
N ARG A 134 17.09 -10.56 12.93
CA ARG A 134 16.65 -10.04 14.22
C ARG A 134 16.96 -8.55 14.39
N ASP A 135 18.13 -8.11 13.94
CA ASP A 135 18.54 -6.71 14.07
C ASP A 135 17.69 -5.80 13.15
N GLU A 136 17.36 -6.26 11.96
CA GLU A 136 16.42 -5.56 11.07
C GLU A 136 15.03 -5.49 11.70
N ALA A 137 14.51 -6.59 12.27
CA ALA A 137 13.18 -6.64 12.85
C ALA A 137 12.95 -5.62 13.98
N LEU A 138 14.01 -5.26 14.71
CA LEU A 138 13.97 -4.24 15.78
C LEU A 138 13.91 -2.81 15.23
N ASN A 139 14.28 -2.61 13.97
CA ASN A 139 14.35 -1.30 13.31
C ASN A 139 13.37 -1.17 12.13
N LEU A 140 12.47 -2.15 11.95
CA LEU A 140 11.46 -2.08 10.88
C LEU A 140 10.47 -0.95 11.15
N GLU A 141 10.15 -0.25 10.08
CA GLU A 141 8.96 0.59 10.00
C GLU A 141 7.87 -0.17 9.23
N VAL A 142 6.70 -0.24 9.81
CA VAL A 142 5.53 -0.91 9.21
C VAL A 142 4.57 0.11 8.65
N SER A 143 4.09 -0.14 7.43
CA SER A 143 2.96 0.57 6.84
C SER A 143 1.87 -0.44 6.43
N LEU A 144 0.63 -0.14 6.81
CA LEU A 144 -0.54 -0.94 6.51
C LEU A 144 -1.42 -0.19 5.50
N SER A 145 -1.86 -0.89 4.46
CA SER A 145 -2.88 -0.42 3.53
C SER A 145 -4.12 -1.31 3.69
N VAL A 146 -5.10 -0.83 4.46
CA VAL A 146 -6.33 -1.58 4.75
C VAL A 146 -7.39 -1.19 3.73
N LEU A 147 -7.93 -2.18 3.02
CA LEU A 147 -8.94 -1.96 2.00
C LEU A 147 -10.33 -1.85 2.64
N SER A 148 -11.15 -0.94 2.13
CA SER A 148 -12.56 -0.88 2.50
C SER A 148 -13.32 -2.11 2.03
N LEU A 149 -14.55 -2.27 2.49
CA LEU A 149 -15.47 -3.21 1.86
C LEU A 149 -15.71 -2.80 0.41
N LEU A 150 -15.98 -3.79 -0.44
CA LEU A 150 -16.33 -3.55 -1.84
C LEU A 150 -17.71 -2.90 -1.92
N PHE A 151 -17.86 -1.95 -2.81
CA PHE A 151 -19.15 -1.34 -3.12
C PHE A 151 -19.35 -1.22 -4.63
N PRO A 152 -20.59 -1.39 -5.13
CA PRO A 152 -20.88 -1.18 -6.54
C PRO A 152 -20.64 0.29 -6.92
N ILE A 153 -20.02 0.51 -8.08
CA ILE A 153 -19.76 1.87 -8.58
C ILE A 153 -20.11 1.96 -10.05
N ARG A 154 -20.63 3.15 -10.46
CA ARG A 154 -20.81 3.46 -11.87
C ARG A 154 -19.49 3.91 -12.47
N PRO A 155 -19.20 3.60 -13.74
CA PRO A 155 -17.96 4.02 -14.39
C PRO A 155 -17.66 5.50 -14.28
N GLU A 156 -18.70 6.34 -14.35
CA GLU A 156 -18.58 7.80 -14.29
C GLU A 156 -18.18 8.33 -12.92
N ALA A 157 -18.46 7.55 -11.86
CA ALA A 157 -18.15 7.89 -10.47
C ALA A 157 -16.75 7.40 -10.02
N VAL A 158 -16.02 6.70 -10.90
CA VAL A 158 -14.65 6.25 -10.60
C VAL A 158 -13.72 7.46 -10.55
N GLU A 159 -13.01 7.60 -9.43
CA GLU A 159 -11.99 8.62 -9.18
C GLU A 159 -10.62 7.96 -9.17
N VAL A 160 -9.75 8.37 -10.11
CA VAL A 160 -8.36 7.91 -10.19
C VAL A 160 -7.58 8.36 -8.96
N GLY A 161 -6.77 7.47 -8.40
CA GLY A 161 -6.00 7.72 -7.18
C GLY A 161 -6.76 7.49 -5.88
N ARG A 162 -8.10 7.46 -5.92
CA ARG A 162 -8.94 7.20 -4.76
C ARG A 162 -9.50 5.79 -4.74
N HIS A 163 -10.05 5.36 -5.88
CA HIS A 163 -10.70 4.06 -6.00
C HIS A 163 -9.75 3.01 -6.56
N GLY A 164 -9.65 1.87 -5.87
CA GLY A 164 -9.26 0.62 -6.49
C GLY A 164 -10.49 0.00 -7.18
N LEU A 165 -10.28 -0.78 -8.22
CA LEU A 165 -11.35 -1.38 -8.99
C LEU A 165 -11.25 -2.90 -9.03
N ILE A 166 -12.42 -3.52 -8.99
CA ILE A 166 -12.61 -4.90 -9.38
C ILE A 166 -13.60 -4.94 -10.53
N VAL A 167 -13.18 -5.56 -11.61
CA VAL A 167 -14.08 -5.87 -12.74
C VAL A 167 -14.25 -7.37 -12.82
N SER A 168 -15.51 -7.82 -12.88
CA SER A 168 -15.83 -9.23 -12.94
C SER A 168 -16.91 -9.55 -13.96
N LYS A 169 -16.81 -10.75 -14.58
CA LYS A 169 -17.84 -11.32 -15.47
C LYS A 169 -17.76 -12.84 -15.42
N GLY A 170 -18.77 -13.48 -14.87
CA GLY A 170 -18.74 -14.92 -14.59
C GLY A 170 -17.60 -15.28 -13.63
N ALA A 171 -16.76 -16.24 -13.98
CA ALA A 171 -15.60 -16.64 -13.18
C ALA A 171 -14.35 -15.75 -13.37
N ARG A 172 -14.39 -14.82 -14.31
CA ARG A 172 -13.25 -13.92 -14.58
C ARG A 172 -13.31 -12.72 -13.67
N ARG A 173 -12.20 -12.40 -13.03
CA ARG A 173 -12.07 -11.26 -12.11
C ARG A 173 -10.68 -10.64 -12.22
N GLY A 174 -10.61 -9.33 -12.27
CA GLY A 174 -9.37 -8.56 -12.23
C GLY A 174 -9.46 -7.45 -11.22
N LEU A 175 -8.36 -7.18 -10.53
CA LEU A 175 -8.24 -6.14 -9.52
C LEU A 175 -7.04 -5.26 -9.85
N LEU A 176 -7.23 -3.95 -9.70
CA LEU A 176 -6.16 -2.95 -9.69
C LEU A 176 -6.34 -2.02 -8.49
N LEU A 177 -5.23 -1.74 -7.81
CA LEU A 177 -5.17 -0.84 -6.64
C LEU A 177 -5.26 0.63 -7.06
N PRO A 178 -5.65 1.55 -6.13
CA PRO A 178 -5.83 2.97 -6.44
C PRO A 178 -4.58 3.67 -6.99
N GLN A 179 -3.39 3.27 -6.54
CA GLN A 179 -2.12 3.88 -6.95
C GLN A 179 -1.72 3.53 -8.38
N VAL A 180 -2.13 2.36 -8.89
CA VAL A 180 -1.71 1.88 -10.21
C VAL A 180 -2.02 2.86 -11.35
N PRO A 181 -3.25 3.40 -11.50
CA PRO A 181 -3.52 4.36 -12.54
C PRO A 181 -2.75 5.68 -12.38
N VAL A 182 -2.41 6.08 -11.15
CA VAL A 182 -1.60 7.28 -10.88
C VAL A 182 -0.18 7.07 -11.36
N GLU A 183 0.45 5.93 -10.99
CA GLU A 183 1.81 5.57 -11.39
C GLU A 183 2.00 5.50 -12.92
N HIS A 184 0.94 5.10 -13.62
CA HIS A 184 0.95 4.97 -15.08
C HIS A 184 0.38 6.18 -15.83
N GLY A 185 -0.08 7.21 -15.12
CA GLY A 185 -0.71 8.39 -15.73
C GLY A 185 -2.00 8.06 -16.50
N TRP A 186 -2.76 7.03 -16.06
CA TRP A 186 -3.99 6.64 -16.73
C TRP A 186 -5.15 7.54 -16.32
N ASP A 187 -5.98 7.85 -17.29
CA ASP A 187 -7.30 8.41 -17.04
C ASP A 187 -8.29 7.33 -16.58
N ARG A 188 -9.47 7.76 -16.21
CA ARG A 188 -10.54 6.86 -15.73
C ARG A 188 -10.92 5.77 -16.74
N GLU A 189 -11.01 6.10 -18.02
CA GLU A 189 -11.40 5.13 -19.06
C GLU A 189 -10.30 4.08 -19.23
N THR A 190 -9.07 4.52 -19.36
CA THR A 190 -7.90 3.63 -19.42
C THR A 190 -7.82 2.74 -18.20
N PHE A 191 -8.07 3.27 -17.00
CA PHE A 191 -8.07 2.48 -15.77
C PHE A 191 -9.12 1.36 -15.80
N LEU A 192 -10.34 1.65 -16.25
CA LEU A 192 -11.40 0.65 -16.43
C LEU A 192 -11.01 -0.42 -17.46
N GLU A 193 -10.44 0.00 -18.59
CA GLU A 193 -9.97 -0.90 -19.65
C GLU A 193 -8.85 -1.83 -19.15
N GLN A 194 -7.85 -1.28 -18.43
CA GLN A 194 -6.75 -2.09 -17.90
C GLN A 194 -7.24 -3.04 -16.81
N THR A 195 -8.25 -2.65 -16.02
CA THR A 195 -8.88 -3.56 -15.05
C THR A 195 -9.61 -4.69 -15.76
N CYS A 196 -10.31 -4.42 -16.87
CA CYS A 196 -10.88 -5.46 -17.73
C CYS A 196 -9.80 -6.41 -18.28
N ARG A 197 -8.69 -5.85 -18.78
CA ARG A 197 -7.56 -6.64 -19.27
C ARG A 197 -6.97 -7.53 -18.16
N LYS A 198 -6.85 -7.00 -16.93
CA LYS A 198 -6.40 -7.78 -15.76
C LYS A 198 -7.33 -8.94 -15.43
N ALA A 199 -8.63 -8.77 -15.70
CA ALA A 199 -9.64 -9.82 -15.57
C ALA A 199 -9.63 -10.84 -16.73
N GLY A 200 -8.82 -10.64 -17.77
CA GLY A 200 -8.86 -11.43 -19.00
C GLY A 200 -10.13 -11.20 -19.83
N LEU A 201 -10.72 -10.00 -19.70
CA LEU A 201 -11.91 -9.57 -20.42
C LEU A 201 -11.54 -8.62 -21.58
N PRO A 202 -12.41 -8.46 -22.61
CA PRO A 202 -12.27 -7.37 -23.58
C PRO A 202 -12.20 -6.00 -22.89
N LEU A 203 -11.44 -5.07 -23.46
CA LEU A 203 -11.23 -3.74 -22.87
C LEU A 203 -12.53 -2.98 -22.64
N ASP A 204 -13.52 -3.17 -23.49
CA ASP A 204 -14.85 -2.53 -23.42
C ASP A 204 -15.87 -3.31 -22.57
N ALA A 205 -15.48 -4.36 -21.87
CA ALA A 205 -16.40 -5.18 -21.07
C ALA A 205 -17.12 -4.37 -19.98
N TRP A 206 -16.46 -3.35 -19.42
CA TRP A 206 -17.02 -2.45 -18.44
C TRP A 206 -18.20 -1.61 -18.96
N ARG A 207 -18.28 -1.37 -20.29
CA ARG A 207 -19.40 -0.68 -20.96
C ARG A 207 -20.59 -1.58 -21.23
N LYS A 208 -20.46 -2.91 -21.06
CA LYS A 208 -21.44 -3.91 -21.46
C LYS A 208 -22.06 -4.60 -20.25
N ALA A 209 -21.57 -5.74 -19.89
CA ALA A 209 -22.21 -6.60 -18.89
C ALA A 209 -21.23 -7.09 -17.80
N ALA A 210 -20.12 -6.38 -17.59
CA ALA A 210 -19.24 -6.64 -16.48
C ALA A 210 -19.74 -5.92 -15.22
N THR A 211 -19.59 -6.53 -14.06
CA THR A 211 -19.84 -5.90 -12.78
C THR A 211 -18.58 -5.11 -12.39
N ILE A 212 -18.77 -3.87 -11.96
CA ILE A 212 -17.71 -2.99 -11.47
C ILE A 212 -17.96 -2.73 -10.00
N GLU A 213 -16.98 -3.08 -9.19
CA GLU A 213 -16.94 -2.79 -7.77
C GLU A 213 -15.71 -1.94 -7.48
N ALA A 214 -15.84 -1.00 -6.57
CA ALA A 214 -14.74 -0.19 -6.08
C ALA A 214 -14.45 -0.50 -4.61
N PHE A 215 -13.27 -0.11 -4.20
CA PHE A 215 -12.84 -0.01 -2.81
C PHE A 215 -11.93 1.20 -2.66
N THR A 216 -11.78 1.66 -1.42
CA THR A 216 -10.75 2.62 -1.03
C THR A 216 -9.70 1.90 -0.21
N ALA A 217 -8.56 2.55 0.00
CA ALA A 217 -7.53 2.06 0.91
C ALA A 217 -7.22 3.15 1.94
N GLU A 218 -7.23 2.79 3.21
CA GLU A 218 -6.67 3.62 4.26
C GLU A 218 -5.24 3.16 4.52
N VAL A 219 -4.28 4.09 4.34
CA VAL A 219 -2.86 3.82 4.55
C VAL A 219 -2.41 4.52 5.81
N PHE A 220 -1.75 3.80 6.70
CA PHE A 220 -1.15 4.35 7.92
C PHE A 220 0.06 3.50 8.33
N GLY A 221 0.99 4.12 9.03
CA GLY A 221 2.24 3.48 9.45
C GLY A 221 2.75 3.99 10.80
N ASP A 222 3.91 3.51 11.21
CA ASP A 222 4.55 3.92 12.46
C ASP A 222 4.82 5.43 12.48
N SER A 223 5.22 6.01 11.35
CA SER A 223 5.45 7.46 11.21
C SER A 223 4.21 8.31 11.52
N ASP A 224 3.00 7.79 11.29
CA ASP A 224 1.75 8.52 11.57
C ASP A 224 1.39 8.52 13.07
N LEU A 225 2.00 7.65 13.87
CA LEU A 225 1.77 7.57 15.31
C LEU A 225 2.66 8.52 16.11
N GLU A 226 3.80 8.94 15.56
CA GLU A 226 4.77 9.80 16.23
C GLU A 226 4.36 11.28 16.25
N VAL A 227 3.44 11.70 15.38
CA VAL A 227 3.03 13.09 15.21
C VAL A 227 2.00 13.57 16.24
N ALA A 228 1.52 12.71 17.14
CA ALA A 228 0.46 13.01 18.11
C ALA A 228 1.00 13.31 19.54
N CYS A 229 2.02 14.17 19.65
CA CYS A 229 2.47 14.77 20.92
C CYS A 229 2.15 16.25 20.97
#